data_f56fff3f3561dd1d2cc0bb3acff5f079
#
_entry.id   f56fff3f3561dd1d2cc0bb3acff5f079
#
_cell.length_a   1.000
_cell.length_b   1.000
_cell.length_c   1.000
_cell.angle_alpha   90.00
_cell.angle_beta   90.00
_cell.angle_gamma   90.00
#
_symmetry.space_group_name_H-M   'P 1'
#
loop_
_entity.id
_entity.type
_entity.pdbx_description
1 polymer ?
#
loop_
_entity_poly.entity_id
_entity_poly.type
_entity_poly.pdbx_seq_one_letter_code
_entity_poly.pdbx_strand_id
1 'polypeptide(L)'
;QKQDAQKERKELQELISEIAHQMRTPLTNLKNYLDFLSEEIEKKGTEPELSYLKAIQSSEEKIYFLTEHFIRISRLEHGLIQIRKEERDLLKTLRNALGQILDQAEKKEIRFEFELPEKMHVMHDANWLGEAIFNLLDNAVKYTPTGGSVHVSVAQWEMYVEIKVSDTGKGISESNQASIFKRFYREEEIHNQPGVGIGLYLTREIVTQQGGYVTVESQVGKGSAFSIFLPR
;
A
#
# COMPACT_ATOMS: atom_id res chain seq x y z
N GLN A 1 -1.53 -31.12 -20.77
CA GLN A 1 -0.69 -29.94 -20.51
C GLN A 1 -1.46 -28.74 -19.98
N LYS A 2 -2.58 -28.25 -20.62
CA LYS A 2 -3.37 -27.13 -20.08
C LYS A 2 -4.15 -27.50 -18.80
N GLN A 3 -4.69 -28.69 -18.72
CA GLN A 3 -5.42 -29.18 -17.56
C GLN A 3 -4.49 -29.46 -16.36
N ASP A 4 -3.30 -29.99 -16.63
CA ASP A 4 -2.29 -30.26 -15.60
C ASP A 4 -1.76 -28.95 -14.99
N ALA A 5 -1.45 -27.95 -15.82
CA ALA A 5 -1.06 -26.63 -15.38
C ALA A 5 -2.15 -25.90 -14.57
N GLN A 6 -3.44 -26.10 -14.93
CA GLN A 6 -4.56 -25.54 -14.15
C GLN A 6 -4.74 -26.24 -12.81
N LYS A 7 -4.51 -27.54 -12.75
CA LYS A 7 -4.59 -28.31 -11.50
C LYS A 7 -3.46 -27.93 -10.54
N GLU A 8 -2.22 -27.90 -11.05
CA GLU A 8 -1.03 -27.50 -10.30
C GLU A 8 -1.16 -26.07 -9.73
N ARG A 9 -1.72 -25.17 -10.52
CA ARG A 9 -2.05 -23.81 -10.13
C ARG A 9 -3.08 -23.76 -9.00
N LYS A 10 -4.13 -24.57 -9.05
CA LYS A 10 -5.17 -24.63 -8.03
C LYS A 10 -4.65 -25.21 -6.71
N GLU A 11 -3.84 -26.28 -6.78
CA GLU A 11 -3.19 -26.88 -5.60
C GLU A 11 -2.24 -25.91 -4.91
N LEU A 12 -1.45 -25.15 -5.68
CA LEU A 12 -0.60 -24.09 -5.15
C LEU A 12 -1.41 -22.96 -4.49
N GLN A 13 -2.59 -22.67 -5.02
CA GLN A 13 -3.55 -21.71 -4.49
C GLN A 13 -4.06 -22.07 -3.09
N GLU A 14 -4.53 -23.29 -2.98
CA GLU A 14 -5.05 -23.83 -1.73
C GLU A 14 -3.96 -23.86 -0.67
N LEU A 15 -2.73 -24.29 -1.05
CA LEU A 15 -1.57 -24.30 -0.16
C LEU A 15 -1.16 -22.89 0.33
N ILE A 16 -1.10 -21.92 -0.55
CA ILE A 16 -0.76 -20.53 -0.18
C ILE A 16 -1.83 -19.95 0.76
N SER A 17 -3.11 -20.21 0.49
CA SER A 17 -4.21 -19.74 1.33
C SER A 17 -4.17 -20.36 2.71
N GLU A 18 -3.84 -21.66 2.79
CA GLU A 18 -3.71 -22.40 4.04
C GLU A 18 -2.52 -21.94 4.87
N ILE A 19 -1.34 -21.78 4.25
CA ILE A 19 -0.14 -21.23 4.90
C ILE A 19 -0.43 -19.82 5.44
N ALA A 20 -1.09 -18.98 4.66
CA ALA A 20 -1.49 -17.65 5.06
C ALA A 20 -2.34 -17.64 6.33
N HIS A 21 -3.34 -18.53 6.38
CA HIS A 21 -4.22 -18.65 7.53
C HIS A 21 -3.47 -19.20 8.75
N GLN A 22 -2.62 -20.20 8.56
CA GLN A 22 -1.82 -20.81 9.64
C GLN A 22 -0.75 -19.86 10.20
N MET A 23 -0.19 -18.95 9.39
CA MET A 23 0.74 -17.93 9.86
C MET A 23 0.06 -16.79 10.60
N ARG A 24 -1.15 -16.40 10.18
CA ARG A 24 -1.90 -15.33 10.87
C ARG A 24 -2.21 -15.68 12.32
N THR A 25 -2.60 -16.92 12.60
CA THR A 25 -2.97 -17.37 13.94
C THR A 25 -1.83 -17.24 14.96
N PRO A 26 -0.62 -17.78 14.76
CA PRO A 26 0.48 -17.63 15.71
C PRO A 26 0.97 -16.18 15.84
N LEU A 27 0.92 -15.39 14.75
CA LEU A 27 1.27 -13.96 14.81
C LEU A 27 0.27 -13.16 15.66
N THR A 28 -1.04 -13.45 15.54
CA THR A 28 -2.06 -12.84 16.38
C THR A 28 -1.89 -13.23 17.86
N ASN A 29 -1.58 -14.49 18.13
CA ASN A 29 -1.32 -14.97 19.48
C ASN A 29 -0.06 -14.30 20.08
N LEU A 30 1.01 -14.20 19.30
CA LEU A 30 2.24 -13.52 19.71
C LEU A 30 1.96 -12.05 20.08
N LYS A 31 1.19 -11.35 19.25
CA LYS A 31 0.77 -9.97 19.53
C LYS A 31 0.01 -9.88 20.85
N ASN A 32 -0.99 -10.74 21.07
CA ASN A 32 -1.78 -10.73 22.29
C ASN A 32 -0.90 -10.96 23.55
N TYR A 33 0.06 -11.88 23.49
CA TYR A 33 1.00 -12.13 24.60
C TYR A 33 1.92 -10.94 24.84
N LEU A 34 2.39 -10.26 23.80
CA LEU A 34 3.20 -9.05 23.94
C LEU A 34 2.40 -7.89 24.54
N ASP A 35 1.14 -7.73 24.17
CA ASP A 35 0.25 -6.72 24.75
C ASP A 35 0.04 -6.97 26.25
N PHE A 36 -0.19 -8.23 26.68
CA PHE A 36 -0.31 -8.59 28.09
C PHE A 36 0.98 -8.34 28.88
N LEU A 37 2.13 -8.68 28.31
CA LEU A 37 3.43 -8.42 28.96
C LEU A 37 3.70 -6.93 29.08
N SER A 38 3.33 -6.12 28.08
CA SER A 38 3.46 -4.66 28.12
C SER A 38 2.64 -4.05 29.27
N GLU A 39 1.38 -4.48 29.43
CA GLU A 39 0.53 -4.03 30.55
C GLU A 39 1.10 -4.38 31.92
N GLU A 40 1.72 -5.57 32.06
CA GLU A 40 2.31 -5.97 33.35
C GLU A 40 3.57 -5.17 33.69
N ILE A 41 4.40 -4.86 32.69
CA ILE A 41 5.65 -4.11 32.88
C ILE A 41 5.37 -2.63 33.13
N GLU A 42 4.39 -2.03 32.44
CA GLU A 42 3.97 -0.65 32.71
C GLU A 42 3.50 -0.46 34.15
N LYS A 43 2.86 -1.48 34.75
CA LYS A 43 2.46 -1.48 36.15
C LYS A 43 3.62 -1.58 37.13
N LYS A 44 4.77 -2.15 36.73
CA LYS A 44 5.95 -2.39 37.57
C LYS A 44 7.07 -1.35 37.43
N GLY A 45 7.01 -0.47 36.42
CA GLY A 45 7.87 0.71 36.31
C GLY A 45 9.35 0.45 35.96
N THR A 46 9.67 -0.58 35.19
CA THR A 46 11.03 -0.90 34.76
C THR A 46 11.30 -0.43 33.33
N GLU A 47 12.11 0.63 33.16
CA GLU A 47 12.37 1.26 31.85
C GLU A 47 13.08 0.39 30.80
N PRO A 48 14.12 -0.43 31.13
CA PRO A 48 14.84 -1.21 30.11
C PRO A 48 13.97 -2.30 29.46
N GLU A 49 13.11 -2.95 30.25
CA GLU A 49 12.23 -4.03 29.79
C GLU A 49 11.14 -3.50 28.84
N LEU A 50 10.64 -2.28 29.09
CA LEU A 50 9.67 -1.61 28.22
C LEU A 50 10.27 -1.30 26.83
N SER A 51 11.54 -0.93 26.75
CA SER A 51 12.20 -0.67 25.46
C SER A 51 12.37 -1.95 24.61
N TYR A 52 12.70 -3.07 25.24
CA TYR A 52 12.79 -4.38 24.57
C TYR A 52 11.42 -4.86 24.08
N LEU A 53 10.38 -4.68 24.88
CA LEU A 53 9.01 -5.02 24.47
C LEU A 53 8.55 -4.21 23.28
N LYS A 54 8.79 -2.90 23.25
CA LYS A 54 8.48 -2.04 22.08
C LYS A 54 9.23 -2.48 20.84
N ALA A 55 10.49 -2.92 20.97
CA ALA A 55 11.28 -3.45 19.87
C ALA A 55 10.71 -4.78 19.33
N ILE A 56 10.25 -5.66 20.22
CA ILE A 56 9.61 -6.92 19.86
C ILE A 56 8.26 -6.67 19.17
N GLN A 57 7.43 -5.79 19.71
CA GLN A 57 6.15 -5.38 19.09
C GLN A 57 6.36 -4.82 17.69
N SER A 58 7.33 -3.91 17.52
CA SER A 58 7.66 -3.36 16.19
C SER A 58 8.14 -4.44 15.22
N SER A 59 8.85 -5.46 15.70
CA SER A 59 9.31 -6.57 14.87
C SER A 59 8.14 -7.50 14.48
N GLU A 60 7.20 -7.75 15.39
CA GLU A 60 5.99 -8.51 15.13
C GLU A 60 5.12 -7.81 14.08
N GLU A 61 4.86 -6.52 14.25
CA GLU A 61 4.11 -5.71 13.28
C GLU A 61 4.74 -5.76 11.89
N LYS A 62 6.08 -5.72 11.82
CA LYS A 62 6.82 -5.83 10.57
C LYS A 62 6.67 -7.21 9.92
N ILE A 63 6.74 -8.29 10.71
CA ILE A 63 6.54 -9.66 10.22
C ILE A 63 5.09 -9.85 9.74
N TYR A 64 4.12 -9.37 10.49
CA TYR A 64 2.71 -9.43 10.12
C TYR A 64 2.45 -8.69 8.80
N PHE A 65 2.95 -7.47 8.68
CA PHE A 65 2.88 -6.67 7.47
C PHE A 65 3.51 -7.39 6.26
N LEU A 66 4.71 -7.95 6.44
CA LEU A 66 5.40 -8.71 5.40
C LEU A 66 4.58 -9.92 4.93
N THR A 67 4.02 -10.66 5.87
CA THR A 67 3.24 -11.86 5.59
C THR A 67 1.96 -11.52 4.81
N GLU A 68 1.21 -10.52 5.24
CA GLU A 68 -0.02 -10.08 4.54
C GLU A 68 0.29 -9.62 3.10
N HIS A 69 1.35 -8.84 2.91
CA HIS A 69 1.73 -8.36 1.59
C HIS A 69 2.26 -9.48 0.68
N PHE A 70 3.02 -10.41 1.23
CA PHE A 70 3.49 -11.59 0.49
C PHE A 70 2.33 -12.45 0.00
N ILE A 71 1.32 -12.67 0.86
CA ILE A 71 0.09 -13.40 0.50
C ILE A 71 -0.65 -12.67 -0.62
N ARG A 72 -0.80 -11.35 -0.52
CA ARG A 72 -1.47 -10.53 -1.55
C ARG A 72 -0.74 -10.62 -2.89
N ILE A 73 0.59 -10.48 -2.89
CA ILE A 73 1.41 -10.62 -4.10
C ILE A 73 1.28 -12.02 -4.68
N SER A 74 1.43 -13.05 -3.86
CA SER A 74 1.33 -14.44 -4.31
C SER A 74 -0.03 -14.72 -4.97
N ARG A 75 -1.11 -14.20 -4.40
CA ARG A 75 -2.45 -14.29 -5.00
C ARG A 75 -2.54 -13.53 -6.34
N LEU A 76 -1.96 -12.34 -6.43
CA LEU A 76 -1.95 -11.54 -7.65
C LEU A 76 -1.18 -12.23 -8.78
N GLU A 77 0.03 -12.72 -8.51
CA GLU A 77 0.91 -13.32 -9.53
C GLU A 77 0.39 -14.61 -10.10
N HIS A 78 -0.22 -15.42 -9.25
CA HIS A 78 -0.78 -16.69 -9.70
C HIS A 78 -2.20 -16.53 -10.29
N GLY A 79 -2.66 -15.28 -10.50
CA GLY A 79 -3.99 -14.97 -11.03
C GLY A 79 -5.12 -15.47 -10.13
N LEU A 80 -4.86 -15.50 -8.81
CA LEU A 80 -5.78 -15.93 -7.76
C LEU A 80 -6.76 -14.84 -7.37
N ILE A 81 -6.39 -13.59 -7.68
CA ILE A 81 -7.26 -12.46 -7.51
C ILE A 81 -8.10 -12.35 -8.77
N GLN A 82 -9.34 -12.67 -8.62
CA GLN A 82 -10.34 -12.30 -9.61
C GLN A 82 -10.70 -10.84 -9.39
N ILE A 83 -10.12 -9.95 -10.18
CA ILE A 83 -10.55 -8.55 -10.24
C ILE A 83 -12.00 -8.53 -10.73
N ARG A 84 -12.90 -8.05 -9.89
CA ARG A 84 -14.31 -7.88 -10.22
C ARG A 84 -14.60 -6.41 -10.49
N LYS A 85 -14.45 -6.03 -11.75
CA LYS A 85 -14.77 -4.66 -12.18
C LYS A 85 -16.28 -4.48 -12.26
N GLU A 86 -16.78 -3.47 -11.57
CA GLU A 86 -18.16 -3.00 -11.62
C GLU A 86 -18.15 -1.49 -11.82
N GLU A 87 -19.19 -0.95 -12.43
CA GLU A 87 -19.34 0.49 -12.51
C GLU A 87 -19.63 1.06 -11.11
N ARG A 88 -18.68 1.80 -10.55
CA ARG A 88 -18.74 2.32 -9.19
C ARG A 88 -18.30 3.77 -9.13
N ASP A 89 -18.77 4.46 -8.09
CA ASP A 89 -18.33 5.83 -7.75
C ASP A 89 -16.85 5.81 -7.30
N LEU A 90 -15.98 6.34 -8.16
CA LEU A 90 -14.54 6.45 -7.91
C LEU A 90 -14.22 7.31 -6.69
N LEU A 91 -15.00 8.39 -6.48
CA LEU A 91 -14.78 9.30 -5.37
C LEU A 91 -15.07 8.63 -4.01
N LYS A 92 -15.97 7.66 -3.98
CA LYS A 92 -16.22 6.84 -2.78
C LYS A 92 -15.02 5.95 -2.49
N THR A 93 -14.45 5.32 -3.50
CA THR A 93 -13.23 4.49 -3.36
C THR A 93 -12.05 5.33 -2.88
N LEU A 94 -11.87 6.53 -3.45
CA LEU A 94 -10.84 7.49 -3.04
C LEU A 94 -11.03 7.94 -1.58
N ARG A 95 -12.25 8.32 -1.18
CA ARG A 95 -12.54 8.72 0.21
C ARG A 95 -12.24 7.62 1.22
N ASN A 96 -12.54 6.36 0.89
CA ASN A 96 -12.24 5.24 1.77
C ASN A 96 -10.73 5.03 1.94
N ALA A 97 -9.94 5.20 0.88
CA ALA A 97 -8.49 5.13 0.95
C ALA A 97 -7.90 6.30 1.75
N LEU A 98 -8.39 7.53 1.53
CA LEU A 98 -8.00 8.72 2.29
C LEU A 98 -8.26 8.55 3.79
N GLY A 99 -9.43 8.00 4.16
CA GLY A 99 -9.79 7.79 5.58
C GLY A 99 -8.77 6.95 6.35
N GLN A 100 -8.02 6.08 5.68
CA GLN A 100 -7.02 5.22 6.32
C GLN A 100 -5.69 5.95 6.63
N ILE A 101 -5.42 7.08 5.97
CA ILE A 101 -4.15 7.80 6.10
C ILE A 101 -4.25 9.09 6.92
N LEU A 102 -5.47 9.55 7.23
CA LEU A 102 -5.70 10.85 7.86
C LEU A 102 -4.96 11.01 9.19
N ASP A 103 -5.00 10.02 10.07
CA ASP A 103 -4.33 10.06 11.38
C ASP A 103 -2.81 10.23 11.27
N GLN A 104 -2.20 9.57 10.27
CA GLN A 104 -0.75 9.70 10.02
C GLN A 104 -0.42 11.07 9.43
N ALA A 105 -1.26 11.56 8.52
CA ALA A 105 -1.11 12.86 7.91
C ALA A 105 -1.24 13.99 8.94
N GLU A 106 -2.22 13.90 9.85
CA GLU A 106 -2.43 14.86 10.94
C GLU A 106 -1.21 14.92 11.88
N LYS A 107 -0.67 13.76 12.30
CA LYS A 107 0.55 13.68 13.12
C LYS A 107 1.77 14.33 12.48
N LYS A 108 1.82 14.39 11.16
CA LYS A 108 2.89 15.03 10.37
C LYS A 108 2.51 16.44 9.88
N GLU A 109 1.34 16.95 10.27
CA GLU A 109 0.84 18.26 9.83
C GLU A 109 0.79 18.40 8.29
N ILE A 110 0.52 17.29 7.57
CA ILE A 110 0.43 17.28 6.12
C ILE A 110 -0.88 17.95 5.68
N ARG A 111 -0.77 18.92 4.78
CA ARG A 111 -1.94 19.58 4.17
C ARG A 111 -2.38 18.81 2.94
N PHE A 112 -3.65 18.41 2.92
CA PHE A 112 -4.26 17.85 1.72
C PHE A 112 -4.95 18.93 0.89
N GLU A 113 -4.72 18.90 -0.42
CA GLU A 113 -5.40 19.72 -1.41
C GLU A 113 -6.11 18.79 -2.41
N PHE A 114 -7.34 19.14 -2.80
CA PHE A 114 -8.14 18.26 -3.63
C PHE A 114 -8.65 19.01 -4.86
N GLU A 115 -8.49 18.39 -6.03
CA GLU A 115 -9.10 18.80 -7.29
C GLU A 115 -9.93 17.62 -7.84
N LEU A 116 -11.21 17.57 -7.44
CA LEU A 116 -12.08 16.43 -7.69
C LEU A 116 -13.33 16.88 -8.44
N PRO A 117 -13.81 16.11 -9.43
CA PRO A 117 -15.10 16.35 -10.08
C PRO A 117 -16.26 16.09 -9.09
N GLU A 118 -17.44 16.60 -9.37
CA GLU A 118 -18.63 16.35 -8.53
C GLU A 118 -19.02 14.86 -8.49
N LYS A 119 -18.86 14.15 -9.63
CA LYS A 119 -19.17 12.73 -9.79
C LYS A 119 -18.22 12.08 -10.77
N MET A 120 -17.81 10.84 -10.48
CA MET A 120 -17.00 10.05 -11.39
C MET A 120 -17.31 8.56 -11.22
N HIS A 121 -17.90 7.95 -12.25
CA HIS A 121 -18.14 6.50 -12.30
C HIS A 121 -17.19 5.87 -13.31
N VAL A 122 -16.55 4.78 -12.88
CA VAL A 122 -15.56 4.05 -13.67
C VAL A 122 -15.72 2.56 -13.39
N MET A 123 -15.47 1.73 -14.40
CA MET A 123 -15.38 0.28 -14.24
C MET A 123 -14.12 -0.10 -13.44
N HIS A 124 -14.29 -0.43 -12.16
CA HIS A 124 -13.16 -0.83 -11.31
C HIS A 124 -13.57 -1.79 -10.19
N ASP A 125 -12.59 -2.49 -9.64
CA ASP A 125 -12.74 -3.21 -8.37
C ASP A 125 -12.42 -2.25 -7.23
N ALA A 126 -13.44 -1.90 -6.44
CA ALA A 126 -13.30 -0.86 -5.41
C ALA A 126 -12.32 -1.25 -4.28
N ASN A 127 -12.20 -2.54 -3.96
CA ASN A 127 -11.30 -2.98 -2.90
C ASN A 127 -9.84 -2.91 -3.38
N TRP A 128 -9.57 -3.46 -4.57
CA TRP A 128 -8.23 -3.47 -5.12
C TRP A 128 -7.76 -2.08 -5.55
N LEU A 129 -8.63 -1.29 -6.17
CA LEU A 129 -8.28 0.10 -6.51
C LEU A 129 -8.08 0.94 -5.24
N GLY A 130 -8.89 0.73 -4.20
CA GLY A 130 -8.73 1.38 -2.90
C GLY A 130 -7.36 1.09 -2.29
N GLU A 131 -6.89 -0.16 -2.36
CA GLU A 131 -5.54 -0.56 -1.93
C GLU A 131 -4.45 0.14 -2.76
N ALA A 132 -4.60 0.20 -4.10
CA ALA A 132 -3.65 0.88 -4.97
C ALA A 132 -3.54 2.39 -4.64
N ILE A 133 -4.68 3.05 -4.44
CA ILE A 133 -4.74 4.46 -4.04
C ILE A 133 -4.13 4.66 -2.65
N PHE A 134 -4.47 3.79 -1.69
CA PHE A 134 -3.90 3.85 -0.34
C PHE A 134 -2.37 3.77 -0.37
N ASN A 135 -1.79 2.86 -1.15
CA ASN A 135 -0.34 2.75 -1.29
C ASN A 135 0.32 4.03 -1.82
N LEU A 136 -0.33 4.74 -2.75
CA LEU A 136 0.17 6.03 -3.23
C LEU A 136 0.08 7.12 -2.16
N LEU A 137 -1.04 7.18 -1.43
CA LEU A 137 -1.26 8.13 -0.35
C LEU A 137 -0.30 7.89 0.83
N ASP A 138 -0.09 6.62 1.22
CA ASP A 138 0.86 6.23 2.27
C ASP A 138 2.28 6.67 1.90
N ASN A 139 2.71 6.42 0.67
CA ASN A 139 4.00 6.89 0.18
C ASN A 139 4.08 8.42 0.21
N ALA A 140 3.07 9.14 -0.26
CA ALA A 140 3.05 10.60 -0.25
C ALA A 140 3.20 11.16 1.17
N VAL A 141 2.40 10.67 2.13
CA VAL A 141 2.49 11.10 3.54
C VAL A 141 3.82 10.70 4.17
N LYS A 142 4.30 9.49 3.88
CA LYS A 142 5.54 8.95 4.43
C LYS A 142 6.77 9.76 4.01
N TYR A 143 6.88 10.11 2.74
CA TYR A 143 8.06 10.77 2.17
C TYR A 143 7.98 12.30 2.14
N THR A 144 6.84 12.88 2.47
CA THR A 144 6.69 14.32 2.67
C THR A 144 7.16 14.70 4.08
N PRO A 145 7.97 15.75 4.23
CA PRO A 145 8.37 16.25 5.55
C PRO A 145 7.17 16.84 6.29
N THR A 146 7.29 16.94 7.62
CA THR A 146 6.29 17.59 8.47
C THR A 146 5.98 19.00 7.97
N GLY A 147 4.70 19.35 7.89
CA GLY A 147 4.20 20.63 7.39
C GLY A 147 4.13 20.74 5.86
N GLY A 148 4.51 19.69 5.11
CA GLY A 148 4.40 19.66 3.66
C GLY A 148 2.96 19.48 3.15
N SER A 149 2.81 19.24 1.85
CA SER A 149 1.48 19.09 1.23
C SER A 149 1.39 17.88 0.31
N VAL A 150 0.19 17.33 0.22
CA VAL A 150 -0.21 16.28 -0.73
C VAL A 150 -1.42 16.77 -1.51
N HIS A 151 -1.30 16.79 -2.82
CA HIS A 151 -2.37 17.18 -3.73
C HIS A 151 -2.93 15.93 -4.41
N VAL A 152 -4.26 15.78 -4.37
CA VAL A 152 -4.97 14.66 -4.98
C VAL A 152 -5.94 15.19 -6.02
N SER A 153 -5.78 14.76 -7.25
CA SER A 153 -6.67 15.16 -8.34
C SER A 153 -7.26 13.96 -9.08
N VAL A 154 -8.46 14.14 -9.64
CA VAL A 154 -9.12 13.19 -10.53
C VAL A 154 -9.52 13.92 -11.81
N ALA A 155 -8.96 13.49 -12.92
CA ALA A 155 -9.22 14.07 -14.25
C ALA A 155 -9.78 13.02 -15.21
N GLN A 156 -10.66 13.46 -16.09
CA GLN A 156 -11.23 12.63 -17.15
C GLN A 156 -10.58 13.00 -18.47
N TRP A 157 -9.97 12.02 -19.11
CA TRP A 157 -9.43 12.10 -20.47
C TRP A 157 -10.33 11.37 -21.45
N GLU A 158 -10.02 11.42 -22.72
CA GLU A 158 -10.81 10.76 -23.76
C GLU A 158 -10.96 9.26 -23.55
N MET A 159 -9.86 8.56 -23.25
CA MET A 159 -9.79 7.11 -23.10
C MET A 159 -9.61 6.63 -21.67
N TYR A 160 -9.24 7.51 -20.73
CA TYR A 160 -8.86 7.15 -19.38
C TYR A 160 -9.45 8.12 -18.35
N VAL A 161 -9.55 7.63 -17.13
CA VAL A 161 -9.67 8.47 -15.94
C VAL A 161 -8.34 8.41 -15.21
N GLU A 162 -7.79 9.57 -14.88
CA GLU A 162 -6.56 9.72 -14.12
C GLU A 162 -6.86 10.02 -12.65
N ILE A 163 -6.20 9.30 -11.74
CA ILE A 163 -6.13 9.61 -10.31
C ILE A 163 -4.67 9.97 -10.05
N LYS A 164 -4.40 11.21 -9.67
CA LYS A 164 -3.05 11.71 -9.44
C LYS A 164 -2.86 12.07 -7.97
N VAL A 165 -1.78 11.58 -7.37
CA VAL A 165 -1.34 11.91 -6.02
C VAL A 165 0.04 12.55 -6.14
N SER A 166 0.14 13.83 -5.78
CA SER A 166 1.38 14.61 -5.84
C SER A 166 1.80 15.02 -4.43
N ASP A 167 3.07 14.90 -4.11
CA ASP A 167 3.64 15.25 -2.82
C ASP A 167 4.76 16.29 -2.96
N THR A 168 5.02 17.03 -1.88
CA THR A 168 6.14 17.97 -1.77
C THR A 168 7.33 17.35 -1.02
N GLY A 169 7.53 16.05 -1.19
CA GLY A 169 8.55 15.27 -0.50
C GLY A 169 9.94 15.38 -1.12
N LYS A 170 10.78 14.41 -0.76
CA LYS A 170 12.18 14.39 -1.20
C LYS A 170 12.39 14.23 -2.71
N GLY A 171 11.38 13.74 -3.42
CA GLY A 171 11.48 13.36 -4.82
C GLY A 171 12.29 12.08 -5.06
N ILE A 172 12.40 11.68 -6.32
CA ILE A 172 13.02 10.44 -6.79
C ILE A 172 13.93 10.78 -7.97
N SER A 173 15.18 10.30 -7.95
CA SER A 173 16.11 10.49 -9.05
C SER A 173 15.60 9.80 -10.33
N GLU A 174 15.87 10.37 -11.50
CA GLU A 174 15.46 9.83 -12.79
C GLU A 174 15.93 8.38 -12.99
N SER A 175 17.14 8.05 -12.56
CA SER A 175 17.70 6.69 -12.61
C SER A 175 16.90 5.66 -11.81
N ASN A 176 16.20 6.09 -10.76
CA ASN A 176 15.46 5.23 -9.86
C ASN A 176 13.98 5.08 -10.23
N GLN A 177 13.40 6.01 -11.01
CA GLN A 177 11.96 6.02 -11.33
C GLN A 177 11.45 4.73 -11.98
N ALA A 178 12.25 4.09 -12.82
CA ALA A 178 11.88 2.77 -13.39
C ALA A 178 12.00 1.63 -12.35
N SER A 179 12.87 1.78 -11.37
CA SER A 179 13.17 0.74 -10.38
C SER A 179 12.24 0.74 -9.19
N ILE A 180 11.59 1.85 -8.84
CA ILE A 180 10.67 1.94 -7.70
C ILE A 180 9.45 1.02 -7.81
N PHE A 181 9.12 0.54 -9.01
CA PHE A 181 8.05 -0.43 -9.26
C PHE A 181 8.52 -1.88 -9.21
N LYS A 182 9.79 -2.15 -8.90
CA LYS A 182 10.30 -3.52 -8.67
C LYS A 182 9.96 -3.98 -7.26
N ARG A 183 9.79 -5.29 -7.08
CA ARG A 183 9.57 -5.89 -5.76
C ARG A 183 10.76 -5.65 -4.85
N PHE A 184 10.47 -5.34 -3.59
CA PHE A 184 11.47 -5.12 -2.54
C PHE A 184 12.47 -4.00 -2.84
N TYR A 185 12.20 -3.18 -3.87
CA TYR A 185 13.07 -2.06 -4.18
C TYR A 185 12.89 -0.95 -3.14
N ARG A 186 14.01 -0.50 -2.63
CA ARG A 186 14.13 0.68 -1.74
C ARG A 186 15.42 1.40 -2.07
N GLU A 187 15.38 2.72 -2.09
CA GLU A 187 16.60 3.52 -2.20
C GLU A 187 17.44 3.33 -0.93
N GLU A 188 18.78 3.25 -1.06
CA GLU A 188 19.70 3.00 0.06
C GLU A 188 19.55 4.04 1.19
N GLU A 189 19.28 5.29 0.84
CA GLU A 189 19.11 6.39 1.78
C GLU A 189 17.84 6.28 2.66
N ILE A 190 16.92 5.37 2.35
CA ILE A 190 15.61 5.25 3.03
C ILE A 190 15.55 4.02 3.95
N HIS A 191 16.65 3.33 4.22
CA HIS A 191 16.61 2.13 5.07
C HIS A 191 16.00 2.36 6.46
N ASN A 192 16.06 3.58 6.99
CA ASN A 192 15.52 3.95 8.29
C ASN A 192 14.00 4.24 8.28
N GLN A 193 13.35 4.33 7.12
CA GLN A 193 11.91 4.53 7.04
C GLN A 193 11.17 3.16 7.08
N PRO A 194 10.02 3.03 7.76
CA PRO A 194 9.27 1.79 7.76
C PRO A 194 8.76 1.44 6.36
N GLY A 195 8.77 0.16 6.00
CA GLY A 195 8.24 -0.33 4.72
C GLY A 195 9.15 -1.36 4.06
N VAL A 196 8.61 -2.13 3.13
CA VAL A 196 9.24 -3.32 2.54
C VAL A 196 9.55 -3.15 1.04
N GLY A 197 9.08 -2.07 0.42
CA GLY A 197 9.28 -1.86 -1.02
C GLY A 197 8.33 -2.68 -1.90
N ILE A 198 7.11 -2.92 -1.44
CA ILE A 198 6.12 -3.74 -2.14
C ILE A 198 4.94 -2.90 -2.66
N GLY A 199 4.61 -1.80 -2.00
CA GLY A 199 3.39 -1.03 -2.27
C GLY A 199 3.26 -0.55 -3.72
N LEU A 200 4.30 0.04 -4.30
CA LEU A 200 4.28 0.50 -5.70
C LEU A 200 4.23 -0.64 -6.71
N TYR A 201 4.92 -1.75 -6.45
CA TYR A 201 4.79 -2.96 -7.25
C TYR A 201 3.35 -3.46 -7.26
N LEU A 202 2.74 -3.60 -6.07
CA LEU A 202 1.35 -4.03 -5.92
C LEU A 202 0.37 -3.07 -6.62
N THR A 203 0.57 -1.76 -6.47
CA THR A 203 -0.21 -0.74 -7.18
C THR A 203 -0.17 -0.96 -8.69
N ARG A 204 1.01 -1.15 -9.27
CA ARG A 204 1.17 -1.39 -10.71
C ARG A 204 0.45 -2.67 -11.14
N GLU A 205 0.60 -3.77 -10.41
CA GLU A 205 -0.05 -5.05 -10.74
C GLU A 205 -1.59 -4.94 -10.67
N ILE A 206 -2.12 -4.34 -9.61
CA ILE A 206 -3.57 -4.12 -9.43
C ILE A 206 -4.14 -3.29 -10.61
N VAL A 207 -3.48 -2.21 -10.95
CA VAL A 207 -3.94 -1.30 -12.01
C VAL A 207 -3.84 -1.96 -13.38
N THR A 208 -2.74 -2.68 -13.65
CA THR A 208 -2.54 -3.43 -14.90
C THR A 208 -3.60 -4.51 -15.09
N GLN A 209 -3.95 -5.26 -14.05
CA GLN A 209 -5.04 -6.25 -14.12
C GLN A 209 -6.43 -5.63 -14.32
N GLN A 210 -6.60 -4.36 -14.00
CA GLN A 210 -7.80 -3.61 -14.33
C GLN A 210 -7.78 -3.00 -15.74
N GLY A 211 -6.70 -3.20 -16.49
CA GLY A 211 -6.51 -2.71 -17.86
C GLY A 211 -5.93 -1.29 -17.92
N GLY A 212 -5.46 -0.78 -16.79
CA GLY A 212 -4.85 0.53 -16.66
C GLY A 212 -3.32 0.50 -16.62
N TYR A 213 -2.72 1.63 -16.27
CA TYR A 213 -1.29 1.75 -16.04
C TYR A 213 -0.98 2.83 -15.01
N VAL A 214 0.26 2.82 -14.49
CA VAL A 214 0.75 3.77 -13.49
C VAL A 214 1.96 4.51 -14.04
N THR A 215 2.03 5.81 -13.79
CA THR A 215 3.20 6.64 -14.11
C THR A 215 3.74 7.35 -12.88
N VAL A 216 4.97 7.84 -13.00
CA VAL A 216 5.60 8.70 -12.01
C VAL A 216 6.29 9.86 -12.71
N GLU A 217 6.11 11.05 -12.16
CA GLU A 217 6.86 12.26 -12.49
C GLU A 217 7.50 12.75 -11.20
N SER A 218 8.82 12.86 -11.13
CA SER A 218 9.49 13.24 -9.90
C SER A 218 10.80 13.96 -10.16
N GLN A 219 11.12 14.87 -9.25
CA GLN A 219 12.40 15.56 -9.23
C GLN A 219 12.92 15.63 -7.79
N VAL A 220 14.18 15.27 -7.59
CA VAL A 220 14.83 15.33 -6.27
C VAL A 220 14.70 16.76 -5.68
N GLY A 221 14.21 16.82 -4.44
CA GLY A 221 13.98 18.07 -3.71
C GLY A 221 12.70 18.82 -4.08
N LYS A 222 11.89 18.33 -5.03
CA LYS A 222 10.61 18.97 -5.41
C LYS A 222 9.38 18.12 -5.15
N GLY A 223 9.58 16.83 -4.84
CA GLY A 223 8.51 15.87 -4.62
C GLY A 223 8.25 14.96 -5.80
N SER A 224 7.17 14.19 -5.71
CA SER A 224 6.76 13.20 -6.70
C SER A 224 5.27 13.32 -7.02
N ALA A 225 4.91 12.95 -8.23
CA ALA A 225 3.52 12.81 -8.67
C ALA A 225 3.33 11.41 -9.26
N PHE A 226 2.45 10.63 -8.66
CA PHE A 226 2.06 9.31 -9.14
C PHE A 226 0.67 9.38 -9.74
N SER A 227 0.50 8.85 -10.95
CA SER A 227 -0.79 8.82 -11.62
C SER A 227 -1.22 7.40 -11.93
N ILE A 228 -2.45 7.03 -11.55
CA ILE A 228 -3.15 5.82 -11.96
C ILE A 228 -4.08 6.19 -13.11
N PHE A 229 -3.96 5.48 -14.22
CA PHE A 229 -4.85 5.62 -15.37
C PHE A 229 -5.71 4.37 -15.50
N LEU A 230 -7.04 4.52 -15.45
CA LEU A 230 -8.00 3.45 -15.64
C LEU A 230 -8.75 3.67 -16.97
N PRO A 231 -9.01 2.61 -17.76
CA PRO A 231 -9.87 2.70 -18.93
C PRO A 231 -11.26 3.22 -18.54
N ARG A 232 -11.80 4.03 -19.40
CA ARG A 232 -13.14 4.60 -19.25
C ARG A 232 -14.26 3.63 -19.65
#